data_f70589742206a635f0a7419a49a55622
#
_entry.id   f70589742206a635f0a7419a49a55622
#
_cell.length_a   1.000
_cell.length_b   1.000
_cell.length_c   1.000
_cell.angle_alpha   90.00
_cell.angle_beta   90.00
_cell.angle_gamma   90.00
#
_symmetry.space_group_name_H-M   'P 1'
#
loop_
_entity.id
_entity.type
_entity.pdbx_description
1 polymer ?
#
loop_
_entity_poly.entity_id
_entity_poly.type
_entity_poly.pdbx_seq_one_letter_code
_entity_poly.pdbx_strand_id
1 'polypeptide(L)' 'MIHISQIHKLVEPAGTEFSIKFTAKKGYEVEAEKAVCTSFHSSGRTMNLKFLPSEEIRTVRRCTITEFNGEEVVL' A
#
# COMPACT_ATOMS: atom_id res chain seq x y z
N MET A 1 3.13 -14.70 -4.21
CA MET A 1 3.28 -13.67 -5.26
C MET A 1 1.93 -13.06 -5.58
N ILE A 2 1.88 -11.73 -5.55
CA ILE A 2 0.65 -10.97 -5.79
C ILE A 2 0.84 -10.10 -7.03
N HIS A 3 -0.11 -10.14 -7.95
CA HIS A 3 -0.09 -9.24 -9.09
C HIS A 3 -0.56 -7.85 -8.66
N ILE A 4 0.09 -6.79 -9.19
CA ILE A 4 -0.22 -5.41 -8.79
C ILE A 4 -1.70 -5.06 -8.95
N SER A 5 -2.39 -5.64 -9.93
CA SER A 5 -3.82 -5.41 -10.15
C SER A 5 -4.71 -5.95 -9.03
N GLN A 6 -4.19 -6.86 -8.20
CA GLN A 6 -4.94 -7.46 -7.10
C GLN A 6 -4.89 -6.61 -5.83
N ILE A 7 -3.94 -5.68 -5.74
CA ILE A 7 -3.76 -4.85 -4.55
C ILE A 7 -5.05 -4.09 -4.21
N HIS A 8 -5.71 -3.53 -5.21
CA HIS A 8 -6.94 -2.78 -5.03
C HIS A 8 -8.00 -3.60 -4.27
N LYS A 9 -8.17 -4.86 -4.65
CA LYS A 9 -9.15 -5.75 -4.03
C LYS A 9 -8.74 -6.15 -2.61
N LEU A 10 -7.43 -6.32 -2.39
CA LEU A 10 -6.91 -6.75 -1.08
C LEU A 10 -7.03 -5.68 -0.01
N VAL A 11 -6.96 -4.41 -0.40
CA VAL A 11 -7.02 -3.28 0.54
C VAL A 11 -8.40 -2.62 0.59
N GLU A 12 -9.33 -3.02 -0.29
CA GLU A 12 -10.65 -2.42 -0.42
C GLU A 12 -11.51 -2.46 0.85
N PRO A 13 -11.52 -3.55 1.64
CA PRO A 13 -12.28 -3.55 2.88
C PRO A 13 -11.73 -2.51 3.85
N ALA A 14 -12.52 -1.48 4.16
CA ALA A 14 -12.12 -0.43 5.08
C ALA A 14 -11.78 -1.00 6.45
N GLY A 15 -10.68 -0.52 7.04
CA GLY A 15 -10.25 -0.96 8.36
C GLY A 15 -9.42 -2.25 8.38
N THR A 16 -9.18 -2.86 7.22
CA THR A 16 -8.31 -4.04 7.16
C THR A 16 -6.86 -3.61 7.32
N GLU A 17 -6.18 -4.15 8.33
CA GLU A 17 -4.76 -3.89 8.55
C GLU A 17 -3.91 -4.82 7.69
N PHE A 18 -2.84 -4.29 7.14
CA PHE A 18 -1.89 -5.07 6.35
C PHE A 18 -0.48 -4.51 6.51
N SER A 19 0.51 -5.33 6.20
CA SER A 19 1.89 -4.87 6.11
C SER A 19 2.20 -4.58 4.65
N ILE A 20 3.06 -3.60 4.40
CA ILE A 20 3.36 -3.17 3.04
C ILE A 20 4.79 -2.65 2.95
N LYS A 21 5.42 -2.90 1.82
CA LYS A 21 6.70 -2.30 1.43
C LYS A 21 6.52 -1.62 0.10
N PHE A 22 7.05 -0.42 -0.01
CA PHE A 22 7.01 0.31 -1.28
C PHE A 22 8.23 1.22 -1.41
N THR A 23 8.53 1.61 -2.64
CA THR A 23 9.62 2.53 -2.92
C THR A 23 9.08 3.96 -2.90
N ALA A 24 9.66 4.79 -2.03
CA ALA A 24 9.28 6.19 -1.94
C ALA A 24 9.73 6.96 -3.17
N LYS A 25 9.13 8.12 -3.39
CA LYS A 25 9.44 8.98 -4.53
C LYS A 25 10.93 9.31 -4.67
N LYS A 26 11.64 9.38 -3.54
CA LYS A 26 13.07 9.66 -3.53
C LYS A 26 13.96 8.43 -3.79
N GLY A 27 13.35 7.27 -4.01
CA GLY A 27 14.07 6.05 -4.36
C GLY A 27 14.42 5.12 -3.21
N TYR A 28 14.15 5.49 -1.97
CA TYR A 28 14.39 4.59 -0.84
C TYR A 28 13.16 3.75 -0.54
N GLU A 29 13.39 2.57 0.05
CA GLU A 29 12.32 1.65 0.41
C GLU A 29 11.72 2.04 1.76
N VAL A 30 10.39 2.02 1.82
CA VAL A 30 9.63 2.29 3.05
C VAL A 30 8.88 1.03 3.43
N GLU A 31 9.01 0.63 4.70
CA GLU A 31 8.30 -0.53 5.24
C GLU A 31 7.33 -0.08 6.31
N ALA A 32 6.09 -0.55 6.22
CA ALA A 32 5.07 -0.32 7.22
C ALA A 32 4.55 -1.66 7.71
N GLU A 33 4.70 -1.94 9.01
CA GLU A 33 4.23 -3.18 9.61
C GLU A 33 2.71 -3.25 9.70
N LYS A 34 2.07 -2.09 9.92
CA LYS A 34 0.62 -1.99 9.99
C LYS A 34 0.17 -0.75 9.25
N ALA A 35 -0.72 -0.94 8.29
CA ALA A 35 -1.30 0.14 7.53
C ALA A 35 -2.75 -0.20 7.21
N VAL A 36 -3.57 0.82 7.04
CA VAL A 36 -4.94 0.67 6.57
C VAL A 36 -5.16 1.61 5.39
N CYS A 37 -5.96 1.17 4.42
CA CYS A 37 -6.31 2.01 3.30
C CYS A 37 -7.48 2.90 3.69
N THR A 38 -7.31 4.21 3.57
CA THR A 38 -8.35 5.18 3.91
C THR A 38 -9.17 5.59 2.69
N SER A 39 -8.53 5.64 1.52
CA SER A 39 -9.23 5.99 0.29
C SER A 39 -8.39 5.63 -0.94
N PHE A 40 -9.05 5.56 -2.09
CA PHE A 40 -8.41 5.38 -3.39
C PHE A 40 -8.61 6.62 -4.24
N HIS A 41 -7.62 6.91 -5.07
CA HIS A 41 -7.82 7.89 -6.13
C HIS A 41 -8.76 7.31 -7.19
N SER A 42 -9.54 8.15 -7.84
CA SER A 42 -10.51 7.71 -8.87
C SER A 42 -9.88 6.92 -10.02
N SER A 43 -8.62 7.18 -10.34
CA SER A 43 -7.89 6.44 -11.37
C SER A 43 -7.41 5.05 -10.91
N GLY A 44 -7.44 4.77 -9.61
CA GLY A 44 -6.92 3.53 -9.06
C GLY A 44 -5.40 3.43 -9.03
N ARG A 45 -4.70 4.47 -9.44
CA ARG A 45 -3.22 4.48 -9.50
C ARG A 45 -2.57 4.80 -8.17
N THR A 46 -3.25 5.56 -7.34
CA THR A 46 -2.75 5.96 -6.02
C THR A 46 -3.78 5.63 -4.96
N MET A 47 -3.30 5.45 -3.75
CA MET A 47 -4.15 5.21 -2.60
C MET A 47 -3.59 5.95 -1.39
N ASN A 48 -4.47 6.35 -0.49
CA ASN A 48 -4.06 6.96 0.77
C ASN A 48 -4.02 5.88 1.84
N LEU A 49 -2.86 5.71 2.46
CA LEU A 49 -2.66 4.74 3.52
C LEU A 49 -2.40 5.46 4.83
N LYS A 50 -3.01 4.95 5.90
CA LYS A 50 -2.76 5.42 7.25
C LYS A 50 -1.85 4.41 7.93
N PHE A 51 -0.66 4.85 8.33
CA PHE A 51 0.33 4.00 8.99
C PHE A 51 0.10 4.01 10.50
N LEU A 52 0.07 2.82 11.08
CA LEU A 52 -0.15 2.66 12.51
C LEU A 52 1.16 2.28 13.21
N PRO A 53 1.37 2.66 14.47
CA PRO A 53 0.48 3.40 15.35
C PRO A 53 0.53 4.94 15.22
N SER A 54 1.45 5.46 14.42
CA SER A 54 1.66 6.92 14.29
C SER A 54 0.47 7.67 13.68
N GLU A 55 -0.43 6.96 13.01
CA GLU A 55 -1.58 7.51 12.30
C GLU A 55 -1.19 8.49 11.18
N GLU A 56 0.03 8.36 10.66
CA GLU A 56 0.49 9.16 9.54
C GLU A 56 -0.18 8.71 8.25
N ILE A 57 -0.73 9.67 7.49
CA ILE A 57 -1.37 9.38 6.21
C ILE A 57 -0.42 9.73 5.08
N ARG A 58 -0.22 8.78 4.17
CA ARG A 58 0.62 8.98 2.99
C ARG A 58 -0.09 8.50 1.73
N THR A 59 0.14 9.21 0.64
CA THR A 59 -0.33 8.78 -0.68
C THR A 59 0.74 7.88 -1.29
N VAL A 60 0.34 6.67 -1.65
CA VAL A 60 1.25 5.66 -2.20
C VAL A 60 0.81 5.31 -3.61
N ARG A 61 1.76 5.27 -4.53
CA ARG A 61 1.48 4.82 -5.90
C ARG A 61 1.48 3.30 -5.93
N ARG A 62 0.44 2.71 -6.49
CA ARG A 62 0.30 1.26 -6.57
C ARG A 62 1.51 0.58 -7.22
N CYS A 63 2.04 1.16 -8.29
CA CYS A 63 3.16 0.58 -9.03
C CYS A 63 4.49 0.57 -8.26
N THR A 64 4.58 1.30 -7.13
CA THR A 64 5.80 1.32 -6.32
C THR A 64 5.79 0.27 -5.20
N ILE A 65 4.67 -0.41 -4.99
CA ILE A 65 4.54 -1.44 -3.96
C ILE A 65 5.35 -2.66 -4.36
N THR A 66 6.26 -3.11 -3.48
CA THR A 66 7.13 -4.25 -3.73
C THR A 66 6.72 -5.49 -2.94
N GLU A 67 6.13 -5.31 -1.75
CA GLU A 67 5.64 -6.42 -0.93
C GLU A 67 4.30 -6.05 -0.28
N PHE A 68 3.47 -7.07 -0.08
CA PHE A 68 2.19 -6.91 0.59
C PHE A 68 1.95 -8.13 1.46
N ASN A 69 1.80 -7.93 2.79
CA ASN A 69 1.65 -9.01 3.78
C ASN A 69 2.75 -10.07 3.67
N GLY A 70 3.98 -9.63 3.37
CA GLY A 70 5.12 -10.53 3.24
C GLY A 70 5.22 -11.23 1.89
N GLU A 71 4.30 -10.97 0.97
CA GLU A 71 4.34 -11.57 -0.37
C GLU A 71 4.85 -10.55 -1.40
N GLU A 72 5.68 -11.04 -2.32
CA GLU A 72 6.20 -10.23 -3.41
C GLU A 72 5.08 -9.76 -4.32
N VAL A 73 5.12 -8.47 -4.68
CA VAL A 73 4.18 -7.87 -5.61
C VAL A 73 4.85 -7.69 -6.96
N VAL A 74 4.20 -8.17 -8.02
CA VAL A 74 4.72 -8.09 -9.39
C VAL A 74 3.79 -7.24 -10.27
N LEU A 75 4.38 -6.62 -11.28
CA LEU A 75 3.65 -5.79 -12.24
C LEU A 75 2.92 -6.62 -13.29
#